data_4d54daaa3e64794f9a30bd2febfeb1df
#
_entry.id   4d54daaa3e64794f9a30bd2febfeb1df
#
_cell.length_a   1.000
_cell.length_b   1.000
_cell.length_c   1.000
_cell.angle_alpha   90.00
_cell.angle_beta   90.00
_cell.angle_gamma   90.00
#
_symmetry.space_group_name_H-M   'P 1'
#
loop_
_entity.id
_entity.type
_entity.pdbx_description
1 polymer ?
#
loop_
_entity_poly.entity_id
_entity_poly.type
_entity_poly.pdbx_seq_one_letter_code
_entity_poly.pdbx_strand_id
1 'polypeptide(L)'
;MKRRRNPPFVHEYQTQHGTTAYYLRKPGHPKVRLRIPDGCLPWSPSFMAIYEAAMTGMPAKPEIGASRTVAGTVNAAMIGYFQSSFGNGVAASTKKAFRAILETFRAEHGDKRVAMMHATALQNIVNNKKPVAQRNFKKAMRGFISYCISQNLMTTNPLANVELAKIKKTGGHHTWTEDEITQYAARHARGTKARLALALLLQTGHARADVARMGRQHVKNGKLSMRRQKTGVQFDIPMLPELVAELALHKSGQLAFLVTDYGQPFTATGFGNKFRDWCNQANLPHCSAHGLRKAAAVRHALNGATAPELMAWFGWKTIGEAQRYIEEANRIKLAESAGAKMIVLGDKSGETL
;
A
#
# COMPACT_ATOMS: atom_id res chain seq x y z
N MET A 1 -45.33 1.88 -12.32
CA MET A 1 -43.99 1.48 -11.91
C MET A 1 -43.06 1.45 -13.12
N LYS A 2 -41.97 2.23 -13.18
CA LYS A 2 -40.97 2.10 -14.26
C LYS A 2 -40.27 0.75 -14.14
N ARG A 3 -40.39 -0.09 -15.17
CA ARG A 3 -39.66 -1.37 -15.25
C ARG A 3 -38.14 -1.10 -15.10
N ARG A 4 -37.46 -1.82 -14.22
CA ARG A 4 -36.00 -1.75 -14.11
C ARG A 4 -35.38 -2.16 -15.44
N ARG A 5 -34.29 -1.52 -15.88
CA ARG A 5 -33.61 -1.84 -17.14
C ARG A 5 -33.09 -3.30 -17.16
N ASN A 6 -32.59 -3.78 -16.04
CA ASN A 6 -32.08 -5.16 -15.89
C ASN A 6 -32.85 -5.94 -14.82
N PRO A 7 -32.92 -7.29 -14.90
CA PRO A 7 -33.45 -8.15 -13.85
C PRO A 7 -32.74 -7.91 -12.50
N PRO A 8 -33.38 -8.29 -11.38
CA PRO A 8 -32.78 -8.12 -10.05
C PRO A 8 -31.38 -8.73 -9.97
N PHE A 9 -30.47 -8.04 -9.30
CA PHE A 9 -29.06 -8.43 -9.12
C PHE A 9 -28.22 -8.54 -10.40
N VAL A 10 -28.72 -8.17 -11.56
CA VAL A 10 -27.98 -8.13 -12.82
C VAL A 10 -27.34 -6.75 -12.97
N HIS A 11 -26.01 -6.73 -13.15
CA HIS A 11 -25.22 -5.54 -13.44
C HIS A 11 -24.60 -5.67 -14.82
N GLU A 12 -24.69 -4.61 -15.63
CA GLU A 12 -24.05 -4.50 -16.93
C GLU A 12 -22.77 -3.70 -16.86
N TYR A 13 -21.79 -4.08 -17.66
CA TYR A 13 -20.51 -3.38 -17.80
C TYR A 13 -20.12 -3.33 -19.27
N GLN A 14 -19.63 -2.19 -19.69
CA GLN A 14 -18.97 -2.06 -21.00
C GLN A 14 -17.53 -2.57 -20.87
N THR A 15 -17.15 -3.52 -21.74
CA THR A 15 -15.77 -3.98 -21.84
C THR A 15 -14.92 -2.95 -22.59
N GLN A 16 -13.59 -3.04 -22.45
CA GLN A 16 -12.66 -2.20 -23.21
C GLN A 16 -12.76 -2.36 -24.75
N HIS A 17 -13.46 -3.39 -25.21
CA HIS A 17 -13.73 -3.66 -26.64
C HIS A 17 -15.13 -3.23 -27.08
N GLY A 18 -15.83 -2.44 -26.24
CA GLY A 18 -17.17 -1.92 -26.58
C GLY A 18 -18.32 -2.91 -26.44
N THR A 19 -18.07 -4.16 -26.03
CA THR A 19 -19.13 -5.17 -25.83
C THR A 19 -19.72 -5.06 -24.42
N THR A 20 -21.04 -5.34 -24.28
CA THR A 20 -21.71 -5.32 -22.98
C THR A 20 -21.60 -6.70 -22.31
N ALA A 21 -21.06 -6.73 -21.10
CA ALA A 21 -21.00 -7.93 -20.27
C ALA A 21 -21.98 -7.84 -19.10
N TYR A 22 -22.72 -8.91 -18.84
CA TYR A 22 -23.67 -9.01 -17.74
C TYR A 22 -23.16 -9.91 -16.63
N TYR A 23 -23.38 -9.49 -15.39
CA TYR A 23 -22.98 -10.24 -14.20
C TYR A 23 -24.12 -10.29 -13.19
N LEU A 24 -24.37 -11.48 -12.64
CA LEU A 24 -25.27 -11.68 -11.51
C LEU A 24 -24.49 -11.45 -10.20
N ARG A 25 -25.00 -10.51 -9.39
CA ARG A 25 -24.42 -10.12 -8.08
C ARG A 25 -25.48 -10.16 -7.00
N LYS A 26 -25.81 -11.34 -6.53
CA LYS A 26 -26.72 -11.52 -5.40
C LYS A 26 -25.95 -11.41 -4.08
N PRO A 27 -26.42 -10.61 -3.08
CA PRO A 27 -25.77 -10.52 -1.79
C PRO A 27 -25.53 -11.89 -1.16
N GLY A 28 -24.33 -12.14 -0.68
CA GLY A 28 -23.96 -13.42 -0.07
C GLY A 28 -23.59 -14.54 -1.04
N HIS A 29 -23.59 -14.31 -2.34
CA HIS A 29 -23.19 -15.29 -3.37
C HIS A 29 -22.00 -14.78 -4.21
N PRO A 30 -21.19 -15.67 -4.81
CA PRO A 30 -20.11 -15.26 -5.71
C PRO A 30 -20.68 -14.57 -6.95
N LYS A 31 -19.91 -13.65 -7.53
CA LYS A 31 -20.23 -13.00 -8.80
C LYS A 31 -20.20 -14.02 -9.93
N VAL A 32 -21.29 -14.15 -10.68
CA VAL A 32 -21.40 -15.05 -11.82
C VAL A 32 -21.52 -14.23 -13.11
N ARG A 33 -20.68 -14.53 -14.13
CA ARG A 33 -20.83 -13.94 -15.46
C ARG A 33 -21.96 -14.64 -16.21
N LEU A 34 -22.94 -13.86 -16.66
CA LEU A 34 -23.99 -14.34 -17.54
C LEU A 34 -23.45 -14.30 -18.99
N ARG A 35 -23.35 -15.45 -19.63
CA ARG A 35 -22.92 -15.55 -21.03
C ARG A 35 -24.11 -15.31 -21.92
N ILE A 36 -24.46 -14.06 -22.14
CA ILE A 36 -25.57 -13.63 -22.95
C ILE A 36 -25.14 -13.60 -24.42
N PRO A 37 -25.87 -14.21 -25.37
CA PRO A 37 -25.59 -14.10 -26.80
C PRO A 37 -25.69 -12.64 -27.28
N ASP A 38 -24.93 -12.29 -28.30
CA ASP A 38 -24.93 -10.95 -28.89
C ASP A 38 -26.34 -10.60 -29.42
N GLY A 39 -26.77 -9.36 -29.17
CA GLY A 39 -28.10 -8.87 -29.55
C GLY A 39 -29.24 -9.27 -28.60
N CYS A 40 -28.99 -10.06 -27.57
CA CYS A 40 -30.00 -10.47 -26.61
C CYS A 40 -30.22 -9.36 -25.55
N LEU A 41 -31.42 -8.78 -25.53
CA LEU A 41 -31.78 -7.71 -24.61
C LEU A 41 -32.19 -8.23 -23.22
N PRO A 42 -31.95 -7.46 -22.13
CA PRO A 42 -32.53 -7.78 -20.83
C PRO A 42 -34.04 -8.00 -20.88
N TRP A 43 -34.52 -8.97 -20.09
CA TRP A 43 -35.91 -9.40 -20.04
C TRP A 43 -36.42 -10.22 -21.27
N SER A 44 -35.59 -10.46 -22.29
CA SER A 44 -35.94 -11.39 -23.37
C SER A 44 -36.04 -12.82 -22.84
N PRO A 45 -36.82 -13.73 -23.46
CA PRO A 45 -36.90 -15.12 -23.02
C PRO A 45 -35.57 -15.83 -22.92
N SER A 46 -34.67 -15.61 -23.89
CA SER A 46 -33.31 -16.17 -23.88
C SER A 46 -32.43 -15.61 -22.76
N PHE A 47 -32.56 -14.31 -22.47
CA PHE A 47 -31.87 -13.70 -21.34
C PHE A 47 -32.36 -14.27 -20.00
N MET A 48 -33.69 -14.37 -19.85
CA MET A 48 -34.32 -14.87 -18.63
C MET A 48 -33.99 -16.32 -18.37
N ALA A 49 -33.93 -17.19 -19.39
CA ALA A 49 -33.53 -18.58 -19.25
C ALA A 49 -32.09 -18.71 -18.66
N ILE A 50 -31.15 -17.89 -19.17
CA ILE A 50 -29.77 -17.86 -18.65
C ILE A 50 -29.71 -17.28 -17.22
N TYR A 51 -30.51 -16.24 -16.96
CA TYR A 51 -30.61 -15.63 -15.62
C TYR A 51 -31.17 -16.61 -14.59
N GLU A 52 -32.25 -17.32 -14.91
CA GLU A 52 -32.88 -18.30 -14.03
C GLU A 52 -31.98 -19.51 -13.78
N ALA A 53 -31.33 -20.03 -14.82
CA ALA A 53 -30.30 -21.07 -14.67
C ALA A 53 -29.16 -20.64 -13.76
N ALA A 54 -28.69 -19.39 -13.88
CA ALA A 54 -27.66 -18.85 -13.02
C ALA A 54 -28.18 -18.64 -11.59
N MET A 55 -29.43 -18.25 -11.40
CA MET A 55 -30.02 -18.08 -10.07
C MET A 55 -30.25 -19.41 -9.34
N THR A 56 -30.68 -20.47 -10.06
CA THR A 56 -30.88 -21.83 -9.51
C THR A 56 -29.55 -22.56 -9.31
N GLY A 57 -28.60 -22.39 -10.24
CA GLY A 57 -27.25 -22.99 -10.16
C GLY A 57 -26.27 -22.23 -9.24
N MET A 58 -26.69 -21.15 -8.60
CA MET A 58 -25.83 -20.46 -7.62
C MET A 58 -25.54 -21.42 -6.46
N PRO A 59 -24.27 -21.75 -6.23
CA PRO A 59 -23.91 -22.51 -5.05
C PRO A 59 -24.44 -21.78 -3.83
N ALA A 60 -25.09 -22.47 -2.93
CA ALA A 60 -25.44 -21.94 -1.63
C ALA A 60 -24.19 -21.27 -1.05
N LYS A 61 -24.37 -20.09 -0.41
CA LYS A 61 -23.27 -19.43 0.31
C LYS A 61 -22.56 -20.53 1.09
N PRO A 62 -21.26 -20.79 0.87
CA PRO A 62 -20.59 -21.82 1.64
C PRO A 62 -20.77 -21.42 3.09
N GLU A 63 -21.57 -22.20 3.81
CA GLU A 63 -21.60 -22.11 5.26
C GLU A 63 -20.16 -22.36 5.70
N ILE A 64 -19.51 -21.32 6.20
CA ILE A 64 -18.22 -21.41 6.87
C ILE A 64 -18.53 -22.08 8.22
N GLY A 65 -18.85 -23.38 8.14
CA GLY A 65 -19.24 -24.17 9.31
C GLY A 65 -18.23 -25.28 9.54
N ALA A 66 -17.94 -25.54 10.79
CA ALA A 66 -17.11 -26.62 11.29
C ALA A 66 -17.54 -28.01 10.79
N SER A 67 -18.77 -28.17 10.32
CA SER A 67 -19.36 -29.44 9.82
C SER A 67 -18.76 -29.92 8.47
N ARG A 68 -17.99 -29.08 7.76
CA ARG A 68 -17.38 -29.43 6.46
C ARG A 68 -15.88 -29.67 6.52
N THR A 69 -15.25 -29.54 7.67
CA THR A 69 -13.81 -29.74 7.85
C THR A 69 -13.53 -30.91 8.72
N VAL A 70 -12.63 -31.78 8.28
CA VAL A 70 -12.17 -32.93 9.06
C VAL A 70 -11.28 -32.42 10.20
N ALA A 71 -11.57 -32.83 11.42
CA ALA A 71 -10.77 -32.46 12.59
C ALA A 71 -9.29 -32.85 12.41
N GLY A 72 -8.38 -31.99 12.90
CA GLY A 72 -6.93 -32.17 12.77
C GLY A 72 -6.35 -31.81 11.41
N THR A 73 -7.17 -31.33 10.45
CA THR A 73 -6.69 -30.81 9.17
C THR A 73 -6.29 -29.33 9.27
N VAL A 74 -5.48 -28.87 8.33
CA VAL A 74 -5.12 -27.43 8.19
C VAL A 74 -6.37 -26.59 8.02
N ASN A 75 -7.39 -27.05 7.29
CA ASN A 75 -8.67 -26.34 7.14
C ASN A 75 -9.35 -26.10 8.50
N ALA A 76 -9.51 -27.14 9.31
CA ALA A 76 -10.17 -27.01 10.62
C ALA A 76 -9.37 -26.11 11.57
N ALA A 77 -8.05 -26.30 11.63
CA ALA A 77 -7.17 -25.49 12.45
C ALA A 77 -7.14 -24.01 12.02
N MET A 78 -7.16 -23.75 10.71
CA MET A 78 -7.15 -22.38 10.17
C MET A 78 -8.44 -21.63 10.48
N ILE A 79 -9.59 -22.30 10.42
CA ILE A 79 -10.89 -21.72 10.81
C ILE A 79 -10.84 -21.34 12.29
N GLY A 80 -10.43 -22.26 13.17
CA GLY A 80 -10.29 -21.98 14.60
C GLY A 80 -9.32 -20.82 14.89
N TYR A 81 -8.18 -20.78 14.20
CA TYR A 81 -7.23 -19.67 14.30
C TYR A 81 -7.84 -18.32 13.90
N PHE A 82 -8.55 -18.27 12.79
CA PHE A 82 -9.20 -17.03 12.32
C PHE A 82 -10.30 -16.53 13.24
N GLN A 83 -10.98 -17.43 13.95
CA GLN A 83 -12.04 -17.10 14.90
C GLN A 83 -11.51 -16.67 16.27
N SER A 84 -10.34 -17.16 16.70
CA SER A 84 -9.82 -16.95 18.05
C SER A 84 -8.82 -15.80 18.14
N SER A 85 -7.61 -16.02 17.70
CA SER A 85 -6.46 -15.14 18.00
C SER A 85 -5.87 -14.43 16.80
N PHE A 86 -6.40 -14.70 15.59
CA PHE A 86 -5.85 -14.14 14.37
C PHE A 86 -5.83 -12.62 14.34
N GLY A 87 -4.63 -12.07 14.23
CA GLY A 87 -4.43 -10.63 14.06
C GLY A 87 -4.61 -9.81 15.34
N ASN A 88 -4.60 -10.43 16.52
CA ASN A 88 -4.56 -9.71 17.80
C ASN A 88 -3.24 -8.92 17.87
N GLY A 89 -3.35 -7.62 18.17
CA GLY A 89 -2.19 -6.72 18.24
C GLY A 89 -1.56 -6.33 16.90
N VAL A 90 -2.12 -6.74 15.75
CA VAL A 90 -1.58 -6.38 14.42
C VAL A 90 -2.46 -5.34 13.72
N ALA A 91 -1.83 -4.41 13.01
CA ALA A 91 -2.55 -3.42 12.22
C ALA A 91 -3.44 -4.08 11.14
N ALA A 92 -4.61 -3.48 10.85
CA ALA A 92 -5.60 -4.01 9.91
C ALA A 92 -5.02 -4.36 8.52
N SER A 93 -4.09 -3.53 8.01
CA SER A 93 -3.41 -3.79 6.74
C SER A 93 -2.52 -5.04 6.78
N THR A 94 -1.81 -5.26 7.89
CA THR A 94 -1.00 -6.45 8.12
C THR A 94 -1.88 -7.69 8.28
N LYS A 95 -2.98 -7.57 9.03
CA LYS A 95 -3.98 -8.62 9.17
C LYS A 95 -4.53 -9.05 7.81
N LYS A 96 -4.91 -8.10 6.96
CA LYS A 96 -5.37 -8.37 5.59
C LYS A 96 -4.31 -9.11 4.75
N ALA A 97 -3.05 -8.66 4.80
CA ALA A 97 -1.95 -9.29 4.06
C ALA A 97 -1.66 -10.71 4.56
N PHE A 98 -1.63 -10.93 5.88
CA PHE A 98 -1.40 -12.26 6.46
C PHE A 98 -2.56 -13.20 6.13
N ARG A 99 -3.81 -12.71 6.20
CA ARG A 99 -4.96 -13.52 5.83
C ARG A 99 -4.88 -13.99 4.39
N ALA A 100 -4.52 -13.14 3.45
CA ALA A 100 -4.37 -13.53 2.04
C ALA A 100 -3.31 -14.65 1.87
N ILE A 101 -2.17 -14.55 2.56
CA ILE A 101 -1.12 -15.57 2.52
C ILE A 101 -1.61 -16.90 3.10
N LEU A 102 -2.30 -16.84 4.25
CA LEU A 102 -2.81 -18.02 4.94
C LEU A 102 -3.95 -18.69 4.17
N GLU A 103 -4.84 -17.91 3.52
CA GLU A 103 -5.91 -18.46 2.67
C GLU A 103 -5.34 -19.14 1.41
N THR A 104 -4.27 -18.59 0.81
CA THR A 104 -3.57 -19.28 -0.29
C THR A 104 -2.99 -20.61 0.19
N PHE A 105 -2.31 -20.62 1.34
CA PHE A 105 -1.77 -21.85 1.95
C PHE A 105 -2.89 -22.85 2.26
N ARG A 106 -4.02 -22.38 2.78
CA ARG A 106 -5.19 -23.21 3.08
C ARG A 106 -5.78 -23.84 1.82
N ALA A 107 -5.88 -23.08 0.72
CA ALA A 107 -6.39 -23.58 -0.54
C ALA A 107 -5.54 -24.73 -1.12
N GLU A 108 -4.23 -24.69 -0.94
CA GLU A 108 -3.29 -25.68 -1.48
C GLU A 108 -3.07 -26.89 -0.53
N HIS A 109 -3.22 -26.69 0.78
CA HIS A 109 -2.83 -27.69 1.79
C HIS A 109 -3.92 -27.96 2.84
N GLY A 110 -5.12 -27.44 2.65
CA GLY A 110 -6.22 -27.46 3.62
C GLY A 110 -6.60 -28.84 4.13
N ASP A 111 -6.59 -29.84 3.26
CA ASP A 111 -7.00 -31.21 3.59
C ASP A 111 -5.90 -32.03 4.29
N LYS A 112 -4.67 -31.51 4.32
CA LYS A 112 -3.56 -32.19 4.99
C LYS A 112 -3.67 -32.07 6.51
N ARG A 113 -3.20 -33.08 7.23
CA ARG A 113 -3.18 -33.06 8.70
C ARG A 113 -2.12 -32.09 9.23
N VAL A 114 -2.47 -31.29 10.23
CA VAL A 114 -1.56 -30.35 10.89
C VAL A 114 -0.35 -31.07 11.48
N ALA A 115 -0.55 -32.24 12.09
CA ALA A 115 0.51 -33.05 12.67
C ALA A 115 1.57 -33.51 11.65
N MET A 116 1.22 -33.54 10.35
CA MET A 116 2.14 -33.90 9.24
C MET A 116 2.88 -32.69 8.66
N MET A 117 2.77 -31.52 9.26
CA MET A 117 3.45 -30.31 8.82
C MET A 117 4.90 -30.30 9.30
N HIS A 118 5.80 -30.90 8.52
CA HIS A 118 7.22 -31.00 8.84
C HIS A 118 8.00 -29.79 8.30
N ALA A 119 9.17 -29.53 8.89
CA ALA A 119 10.08 -28.46 8.44
C ALA A 119 10.46 -28.59 6.96
N THR A 120 10.73 -29.82 6.49
CA THR A 120 11.05 -30.11 5.08
C THR A 120 9.91 -29.70 4.13
N ALA A 121 8.64 -30.00 4.48
CA ALA A 121 7.50 -29.63 3.67
C ALA A 121 7.34 -28.09 3.58
N LEU A 122 7.53 -27.39 4.72
CA LEU A 122 7.50 -25.93 4.74
C LEU A 122 8.69 -25.32 3.99
N GLN A 123 9.88 -25.93 4.08
CA GLN A 123 11.05 -25.50 3.32
C GLN A 123 10.82 -25.57 1.82
N ASN A 124 10.21 -26.65 1.32
CA ASN A 124 9.86 -26.77 -0.10
C ASN A 124 8.89 -25.69 -0.55
N ILE A 125 7.87 -25.37 0.26
CA ILE A 125 6.92 -24.28 -0.03
C ILE A 125 7.64 -22.92 -0.04
N VAL A 126 8.57 -22.71 0.89
CA VAL A 126 9.36 -21.47 0.99
C VAL A 126 10.29 -21.31 -0.21
N ASN A 127 10.99 -22.40 -0.63
CA ASN A 127 11.92 -22.38 -1.75
C ASN A 127 11.27 -21.96 -3.07
N ASN A 128 9.97 -22.26 -3.25
CA ASN A 128 9.19 -21.85 -4.42
C ASN A 128 8.74 -20.39 -4.39
N LYS A 129 9.13 -19.59 -3.38
CA LYS A 129 8.75 -18.20 -3.23
C LYS A 129 9.95 -17.26 -3.41
N LYS A 130 9.70 -16.06 -3.93
CA LYS A 130 10.72 -15.00 -3.97
C LYS A 130 11.16 -14.61 -2.54
N PRO A 131 12.40 -14.16 -2.31
CA PRO A 131 12.96 -13.92 -0.97
C PRO A 131 12.11 -13.05 -0.03
N VAL A 132 11.48 -11.99 -0.55
CA VAL A 132 10.56 -11.14 0.23
C VAL A 132 9.28 -11.90 0.61
N ALA A 133 8.74 -12.70 -0.32
CA ALA A 133 7.55 -13.50 -0.08
C ALA A 133 7.82 -14.63 0.93
N GLN A 134 9.02 -15.21 0.94
CA GLN A 134 9.46 -16.17 1.96
C GLN A 134 9.34 -15.58 3.37
N ARG A 135 9.87 -14.37 3.58
CA ARG A 135 9.80 -13.68 4.88
C ARG A 135 8.36 -13.38 5.30
N ASN A 136 7.53 -12.94 4.35
CA ASN A 136 6.13 -12.64 4.65
C ASN A 136 5.35 -13.91 4.96
N PHE A 137 5.60 -15.01 4.24
CA PHE A 137 5.02 -16.31 4.53
C PHE A 137 5.42 -16.80 5.94
N LYS A 138 6.72 -16.82 6.27
CA LYS A 138 7.20 -17.22 7.61
C LYS A 138 6.57 -16.35 8.71
N LYS A 139 6.41 -15.04 8.50
CA LYS A 139 5.73 -14.15 9.44
C LYS A 139 4.24 -14.49 9.63
N ALA A 140 3.51 -14.73 8.54
CA ALA A 140 2.10 -15.08 8.59
C ALA A 140 1.88 -16.45 9.25
N MET A 141 2.69 -17.45 8.90
CA MET A 141 2.62 -18.80 9.44
C MET A 141 2.97 -18.89 10.93
N ARG A 142 3.82 -17.98 11.46
CA ARG A 142 4.21 -17.99 12.88
C ARG A 142 3.01 -17.97 13.81
N GLY A 143 2.06 -17.09 13.59
CA GLY A 143 0.85 -17.00 14.42
C GLY A 143 -0.02 -18.25 14.32
N PHE A 144 -0.18 -18.80 13.12
CA PHE A 144 -0.94 -20.02 12.89
C PHE A 144 -0.30 -21.24 13.60
N ILE A 145 1.01 -21.41 13.46
CA ILE A 145 1.72 -22.53 14.11
C ILE A 145 1.69 -22.38 15.64
N SER A 146 1.87 -21.16 16.15
CA SER A 146 1.74 -20.89 17.59
C SER A 146 0.35 -21.29 18.11
N TYR A 147 -0.71 -20.96 17.34
CA TYR A 147 -2.06 -21.41 17.64
C TYR A 147 -2.19 -22.93 17.61
N CYS A 148 -1.66 -23.61 16.61
CA CYS A 148 -1.72 -25.07 16.53
C CYS A 148 -1.05 -25.75 17.72
N ILE A 149 0.07 -25.21 18.18
CA ILE A 149 0.77 -25.72 19.38
C ILE A 149 -0.10 -25.50 20.63
N SER A 150 -0.67 -24.31 20.81
CA SER A 150 -1.53 -24.01 21.97
C SER A 150 -2.80 -24.85 22.02
N GLN A 151 -3.25 -25.36 20.87
CA GLN A 151 -4.41 -26.27 20.77
C GLN A 151 -4.01 -27.75 20.76
N ASN A 152 -2.75 -28.08 21.07
CA ASN A 152 -2.22 -29.45 21.05
C ASN A 152 -2.40 -30.17 19.70
N LEU A 153 -2.51 -29.45 18.58
CA LEU A 153 -2.58 -30.01 17.23
C LEU A 153 -1.21 -30.40 16.68
N MET A 154 -0.14 -29.88 17.27
CA MET A 154 1.26 -30.20 17.00
C MET A 154 2.11 -29.92 18.25
N THR A 155 3.23 -30.64 18.38
CA THR A 155 4.12 -30.54 19.56
C THR A 155 5.34 -29.67 19.32
N THR A 156 5.78 -29.51 18.07
CA THR A 156 7.01 -28.79 17.73
C THR A 156 6.74 -27.69 16.72
N ASN A 157 7.61 -26.67 16.69
CA ASN A 157 7.52 -25.57 15.73
C ASN A 157 8.33 -25.89 14.47
N PRO A 158 7.70 -26.32 13.36
CA PRO A 158 8.43 -26.66 12.14
C PRO A 158 9.07 -25.46 11.44
N LEU A 159 8.69 -24.21 11.78
CA LEU A 159 9.31 -23.00 11.23
C LEU A 159 10.68 -22.70 11.83
N ALA A 160 11.05 -23.30 12.96
CA ALA A 160 12.35 -23.07 13.60
C ALA A 160 13.50 -23.35 12.63
N ASN A 161 13.42 -24.48 11.93
CA ASN A 161 14.45 -25.00 11.02
C ASN A 161 14.23 -24.59 9.55
N VAL A 162 13.28 -23.67 9.26
CA VAL A 162 13.07 -23.17 7.90
C VAL A 162 14.04 -22.03 7.62
N GLU A 163 14.89 -22.24 6.62
CA GLU A 163 15.84 -21.25 6.13
C GLU A 163 15.20 -20.31 5.11
N LEU A 164 15.66 -19.06 5.10
CA LEU A 164 15.18 -18.03 4.17
C LEU A 164 16.32 -17.54 3.29
N ALA A 165 16.04 -17.38 2.02
CA ALA A 165 16.98 -16.78 1.08
C ALA A 165 17.41 -15.37 1.53
N LYS A 166 18.69 -15.07 1.35
CA LYS A 166 19.24 -13.73 1.60
C LYS A 166 18.59 -12.72 0.66
N ILE A 167 18.10 -11.60 1.22
CA ILE A 167 17.61 -10.49 0.41
C ILE A 167 18.79 -9.57 0.11
N LYS A 168 19.07 -9.36 -1.18
CA LYS A 168 20.02 -8.31 -1.60
C LYS A 168 19.48 -6.97 -1.11
N LYS A 169 20.30 -6.19 -0.43
CA LYS A 169 19.96 -4.80 -0.06
C LYS A 169 19.82 -4.00 -1.36
N THR A 170 18.61 -3.65 -1.71
CA THR A 170 18.35 -2.62 -2.72
C THR A 170 18.37 -1.27 -2.00
N GLY A 171 18.87 -0.21 -2.60
CA GLY A 171 18.90 1.16 -2.01
C GLY A 171 17.51 1.68 -1.56
N GLY A 172 16.48 0.83 -1.66
CA GLY A 172 15.08 1.16 -1.36
C GLY A 172 14.46 1.98 -2.50
N HIS A 173 13.48 2.80 -2.17
CA HIS A 173 12.92 3.73 -3.15
C HIS A 173 13.95 4.80 -3.51
N HIS A 174 14.02 5.14 -4.80
CA HIS A 174 14.82 6.25 -5.30
C HIS A 174 14.45 7.54 -4.54
N THR A 175 15.45 8.28 -4.08
CA THR A 175 15.28 9.62 -3.49
C THR A 175 15.23 10.62 -4.64
N TRP A 176 14.17 11.42 -4.75
CA TRP A 176 14.07 12.39 -5.81
C TRP A 176 15.19 13.43 -5.72
N THR A 177 15.75 13.78 -6.86
CA THR A 177 16.66 14.93 -7.02
C THR A 177 15.85 16.23 -7.18
N GLU A 178 16.51 17.37 -7.03
CA GLU A 178 15.89 18.69 -7.27
C GLU A 178 15.49 18.85 -8.76
N ASP A 179 16.28 18.31 -9.68
CA ASP A 179 15.97 18.31 -11.11
C ASP A 179 14.70 17.53 -11.43
N GLU A 180 14.53 16.36 -10.82
CA GLU A 180 13.32 15.53 -10.98
C GLU A 180 12.08 16.23 -10.40
N ILE A 181 12.22 16.91 -9.26
CA ILE A 181 11.15 17.73 -8.68
C ILE A 181 10.78 18.87 -9.63
N THR A 182 11.77 19.54 -10.20
CA THR A 182 11.58 20.62 -11.18
C THR A 182 10.94 20.10 -12.46
N GLN A 183 11.40 18.98 -13.00
CA GLN A 183 10.83 18.32 -14.18
C GLN A 183 9.36 17.94 -13.98
N TYR A 184 9.03 17.35 -12.82
CA TYR A 184 7.64 17.04 -12.49
C TYR A 184 6.79 18.30 -12.38
N ALA A 185 7.33 19.33 -11.75
CA ALA A 185 6.68 20.59 -11.57
C ALA A 185 6.43 21.33 -12.90
N ALA A 186 7.34 21.26 -13.84
CA ALA A 186 7.21 21.81 -15.19
C ALA A 186 6.11 21.10 -16.00
N ARG A 187 5.99 19.78 -15.84
CA ARG A 187 4.94 18.99 -16.55
C ARG A 187 3.55 19.24 -16.02
N HIS A 188 3.41 19.51 -14.72
CA HIS A 188 2.13 19.65 -14.03
C HIS A 188 1.95 21.09 -13.55
N ALA A 189 1.09 21.84 -14.23
CA ALA A 189 0.81 23.25 -13.91
C ALA A 189 0.25 23.39 -12.47
N ARG A 190 0.47 24.55 -11.86
CA ARG A 190 -0.12 24.92 -10.58
C ARG A 190 -1.65 24.87 -10.63
N GLY A 191 -2.28 24.50 -9.50
CA GLY A 191 -3.72 24.28 -9.41
C GLY A 191 -4.21 22.94 -9.94
N THR A 192 -3.33 22.07 -10.50
CA THR A 192 -3.68 20.69 -10.86
C THR A 192 -3.56 19.74 -9.67
N LYS A 193 -4.35 18.65 -9.66
CA LYS A 193 -4.26 17.60 -8.62
C LYS A 193 -2.85 17.01 -8.51
N ALA A 194 -2.14 16.88 -9.63
CA ALA A 194 -0.77 16.38 -9.65
C ALA A 194 0.19 17.35 -8.93
N ARG A 195 0.06 18.64 -9.18
CA ARG A 195 0.86 19.67 -8.53
C ARG A 195 0.58 19.75 -7.03
N LEU A 196 -0.69 19.71 -6.63
CA LEU A 196 -1.09 19.65 -5.22
C LEU A 196 -0.54 18.39 -4.54
N ALA A 197 -0.55 17.24 -5.22
CA ALA A 197 0.02 16.01 -4.68
C ALA A 197 1.54 16.12 -4.44
N LEU A 198 2.28 16.75 -5.37
CA LEU A 198 3.70 17.07 -5.18
C LEU A 198 3.90 17.95 -3.94
N ALA A 199 3.16 19.05 -3.84
CA ALA A 199 3.27 20.00 -2.74
C ALA A 199 2.99 19.32 -1.38
N LEU A 200 1.89 18.56 -1.28
CA LEU A 200 1.54 17.84 -0.06
C LEU A 200 2.61 16.79 0.32
N LEU A 201 3.10 15.98 -0.63
CA LEU A 201 4.10 14.95 -0.35
C LEU A 201 5.46 15.54 0.02
N LEU A 202 5.91 16.58 -0.68
CA LEU A 202 7.23 17.17 -0.50
C LEU A 202 7.26 18.10 0.71
N GLN A 203 6.31 19.03 0.82
CA GLN A 203 6.33 20.03 1.88
C GLN A 203 5.98 19.46 3.25
N THR A 204 5.12 18.43 3.33
CA THR A 204 4.86 17.75 4.60
C THR A 204 5.82 16.59 4.87
N GLY A 205 6.39 15.98 3.84
CA GLY A 205 7.21 14.79 3.94
C GLY A 205 6.49 13.54 4.45
N HIS A 206 5.15 13.55 4.51
CA HIS A 206 4.39 12.44 5.08
C HIS A 206 4.15 11.30 4.11
N ALA A 207 3.81 10.14 4.66
CA ALA A 207 3.56 8.95 3.87
C ALA A 207 2.30 9.11 3.01
N ARG A 208 2.30 8.51 1.83
CA ARG A 208 1.18 8.48 0.89
C ARG A 208 -0.20 8.25 1.55
N ALA A 209 -0.25 7.30 2.51
CA ALA A 209 -1.48 6.98 3.21
C ALA A 209 -1.97 8.12 4.13
N ASP A 210 -1.05 8.88 4.70
CA ASP A 210 -1.37 10.02 5.55
C ASP A 210 -1.80 11.19 4.66
N VAL A 211 -1.05 11.49 3.58
CA VAL A 211 -1.36 12.56 2.60
C VAL A 211 -2.74 12.38 1.98
N ALA A 212 -3.13 11.16 1.61
CA ALA A 212 -4.47 10.88 1.05
C ALA A 212 -5.62 11.23 2.01
N ARG A 213 -5.34 11.35 3.31
CA ARG A 213 -6.32 11.68 4.36
C ARG A 213 -6.26 13.13 4.80
N MET A 214 -5.23 13.90 4.40
CA MET A 214 -5.09 15.30 4.77
C MET A 214 -6.24 16.14 4.21
N GLY A 215 -6.83 16.97 5.05
CA GLY A 215 -7.93 17.85 4.69
C GLY A 215 -8.02 19.03 5.64
N ARG A 216 -8.96 19.96 5.34
CA ARG A 216 -9.12 21.20 6.10
C ARG A 216 -9.35 21.01 7.60
N GLN A 217 -10.03 19.91 7.98
CA GLN A 217 -10.27 19.54 9.39
C GLN A 217 -8.99 19.29 10.18
N HIS A 218 -7.87 19.04 9.52
CA HIS A 218 -6.58 18.83 10.15
C HIS A 218 -5.74 20.13 10.27
N VAL A 219 -6.23 21.24 9.72
CA VAL A 219 -5.53 22.53 9.79
C VAL A 219 -6.14 23.39 10.90
N LYS A 220 -5.31 23.75 11.88
CA LYS A 220 -5.68 24.63 13.00
C LYS A 220 -4.56 25.61 13.27
N ASN A 221 -4.86 26.89 13.37
CA ASN A 221 -3.91 27.95 13.71
C ASN A 221 -2.64 27.91 12.84
N GLY A 222 -2.78 27.69 11.52
CA GLY A 222 -1.65 27.63 10.59
C GLY A 222 -0.78 26.35 10.69
N LYS A 223 -1.21 25.35 11.45
CA LYS A 223 -0.54 24.05 11.60
C LYS A 223 -1.40 22.90 11.05
N LEU A 224 -0.75 21.95 10.41
CA LEU A 224 -1.34 20.67 10.03
C LEU A 224 -1.12 19.66 11.17
N SER A 225 -2.22 19.23 11.79
CA SER A 225 -2.23 18.38 12.98
C SER A 225 -2.98 17.08 12.70
N MET A 226 -2.30 15.94 12.77
CA MET A 226 -2.94 14.62 12.63
C MET A 226 -2.06 13.47 13.13
N ARG A 227 -2.67 12.29 13.27
CA ARG A 227 -1.95 11.05 13.64
C ARG A 227 -1.56 10.25 12.42
N ARG A 228 -0.30 9.80 12.38
CA ARG A 228 0.20 8.88 11.35
C ARG A 228 -0.55 7.55 11.40
N GLN A 229 -1.06 7.12 10.26
CA GLN A 229 -1.82 5.87 10.15
C GLN A 229 -1.00 4.63 10.57
N LYS A 230 0.28 4.60 10.22
CA LYS A 230 1.14 3.43 10.46
C LYS A 230 1.62 3.31 11.91
N THR A 231 1.91 4.42 12.57
CA THR A 231 2.61 4.42 13.87
C THR A 231 1.81 5.01 15.01
N GLY A 232 0.67 5.67 14.69
CA GLY A 232 -0.16 6.38 15.66
C GLY A 232 0.49 7.63 16.27
N VAL A 233 1.70 7.99 15.83
CA VAL A 233 2.40 9.18 16.32
C VAL A 233 1.65 10.42 15.86
N GLN A 234 1.37 11.33 16.78
CA GLN A 234 0.87 12.67 16.52
C GLN A 234 1.98 13.52 15.90
N PHE A 235 1.65 14.36 14.94
CA PHE A 235 2.51 15.42 14.45
C PHE A 235 1.71 16.71 14.28
N ASP A 236 2.39 17.83 14.50
CA ASP A 236 1.86 19.18 14.42
C ASP A 236 2.89 20.02 13.70
N ILE A 237 2.76 20.15 12.38
CA ILE A 237 3.74 20.86 11.54
C ILE A 237 3.16 22.18 11.01
N PRO A 238 3.94 23.24 10.90
CA PRO A 238 3.49 24.47 10.29
C PRO A 238 3.15 24.24 8.82
N MET A 239 2.12 24.94 8.36
CA MET A 239 1.78 25.01 6.93
C MET A 239 2.77 25.93 6.23
N LEU A 240 3.64 25.36 5.40
CA LEU A 240 4.63 26.15 4.66
C LEU A 240 3.96 27.03 3.60
N PRO A 241 4.51 28.24 3.33
CA PRO A 241 3.89 29.21 2.41
C PRO A 241 3.59 28.65 1.02
N GLU A 242 4.48 27.84 0.46
CA GLU A 242 4.28 27.21 -0.85
C GLU A 242 3.11 26.21 -0.86
N LEU A 243 2.93 25.45 0.23
CA LEU A 243 1.79 24.55 0.36
C LEU A 243 0.48 25.32 0.48
N VAL A 244 0.48 26.41 1.27
CA VAL A 244 -0.69 27.28 1.41
C VAL A 244 -1.07 27.90 0.06
N ALA A 245 -0.10 28.42 -0.68
CA ALA A 245 -0.30 28.99 -2.00
C ALA A 245 -0.84 27.98 -3.02
N GLU A 246 -0.38 26.74 -2.98
CA GLU A 246 -0.89 25.68 -3.87
C GLU A 246 -2.31 25.26 -3.49
N LEU A 247 -2.61 25.15 -2.19
CA LEU A 247 -3.95 24.84 -1.69
C LEU A 247 -4.98 25.91 -2.04
N ALA A 248 -4.56 27.19 -2.11
CA ALA A 248 -5.43 28.30 -2.49
C ALA A 248 -5.87 28.22 -3.96
N LEU A 249 -5.05 27.66 -4.84
CA LEU A 249 -5.35 27.46 -6.26
C LEU A 249 -6.25 26.27 -6.54
N HIS A 250 -6.48 25.42 -5.54
CA HIS A 250 -7.15 24.14 -5.76
C HIS A 250 -8.50 24.04 -5.03
N LYS A 251 -9.54 23.63 -5.76
CA LYS A 251 -10.82 23.28 -5.14
C LYS A 251 -10.68 21.95 -4.41
N SER A 252 -10.38 22.01 -3.11
CA SER A 252 -10.30 20.83 -2.27
C SER A 252 -11.67 20.26 -1.95
N GLY A 253 -11.74 18.94 -1.73
CA GLY A 253 -12.96 18.28 -1.24
C GLY A 253 -13.28 18.67 0.22
N GLN A 254 -14.47 18.30 0.67
CA GLN A 254 -14.90 18.58 2.05
C GLN A 254 -14.03 17.89 3.10
N LEU A 255 -13.63 16.63 2.86
CA LEU A 255 -12.91 15.79 3.82
C LEU A 255 -11.43 15.56 3.48
N ALA A 256 -11.01 15.82 2.25
CA ALA A 256 -9.63 15.65 1.82
C ALA A 256 -9.21 16.75 0.85
N PHE A 257 -7.93 17.15 0.90
CA PHE A 257 -7.38 18.08 -0.08
C PHE A 257 -7.33 17.46 -1.48
N LEU A 258 -6.95 16.18 -1.55
CA LEU A 258 -6.89 15.44 -2.79
C LEU A 258 -8.13 14.54 -2.94
N VAL A 259 -8.87 14.78 -4.01
CA VAL A 259 -10.06 13.99 -4.36
C VAL A 259 -9.94 13.43 -5.78
N THR A 260 -10.61 12.30 -6.02
CA THR A 260 -10.76 11.69 -7.34
C THR A 260 -11.53 12.60 -8.29
N ASP A 261 -11.67 12.20 -9.54
CA ASP A 261 -12.48 12.94 -10.51
C ASP A 261 -13.98 12.89 -10.19
N TYR A 262 -14.37 11.95 -9.32
CA TYR A 262 -15.74 11.83 -8.77
C TYR A 262 -15.94 12.61 -7.46
N GLY A 263 -14.98 13.44 -7.04
CA GLY A 263 -15.07 14.23 -5.81
C GLY A 263 -14.89 13.42 -4.51
N GLN A 264 -14.54 12.13 -4.60
CA GLN A 264 -14.34 11.27 -3.43
C GLN A 264 -12.88 11.26 -2.97
N PRO A 265 -12.59 11.15 -1.66
CA PRO A 265 -11.23 10.99 -1.17
C PRO A 265 -10.54 9.78 -1.80
N PHE A 266 -9.26 9.90 -2.10
CA PHE A 266 -8.47 8.76 -2.57
C PHE A 266 -8.29 7.71 -1.47
N THR A 267 -8.38 6.43 -1.83
CA THR A 267 -7.75 5.40 -1.02
C THR A 267 -6.23 5.53 -1.11
N ALA A 268 -5.49 5.05 -0.10
CA ALA A 268 -4.02 5.08 -0.13
C ALA A 268 -3.43 4.37 -1.36
N THR A 269 -4.04 3.26 -1.80
CA THR A 269 -3.61 2.53 -3.00
C THR A 269 -3.96 3.31 -4.27
N GLY A 270 -5.19 3.80 -4.38
CA GLY A 270 -5.65 4.59 -5.53
C GLY A 270 -4.80 5.85 -5.73
N PHE A 271 -4.50 6.58 -4.64
CA PHE A 271 -3.59 7.72 -4.70
C PHE A 271 -2.20 7.32 -5.19
N GLY A 272 -1.67 6.19 -4.70
CA GLY A 272 -0.36 5.71 -5.13
C GLY A 272 -0.30 5.35 -6.61
N ASN A 273 -1.35 4.74 -7.16
CA ASN A 273 -1.44 4.43 -8.57
C ASN A 273 -1.54 5.71 -9.40
N LYS A 274 -2.43 6.63 -9.00
CA LYS A 274 -2.58 7.92 -9.69
C LYS A 274 -1.31 8.77 -9.66
N PHE A 275 -0.61 8.77 -8.53
CA PHE A 275 0.69 9.45 -8.41
C PHE A 275 1.75 8.84 -9.32
N ARG A 276 1.76 7.51 -9.49
CA ARG A 276 2.60 6.81 -10.47
C ARG A 276 2.29 7.25 -11.90
N ASP A 277 1.00 7.38 -12.26
CA ASP A 277 0.59 7.87 -13.57
C ASP A 277 1.11 9.28 -13.83
N TRP A 278 1.04 10.18 -12.83
CA TRP A 278 1.59 11.53 -12.94
C TRP A 278 3.12 11.53 -13.07
N CYS A 279 3.83 10.67 -12.35
CA CYS A 279 5.27 10.49 -12.55
C CYS A 279 5.59 10.03 -13.98
N ASN A 280 4.85 9.06 -14.52
CA ASN A 280 5.03 8.58 -15.88
C ASN A 280 4.78 9.69 -16.93
N GLN A 281 3.74 10.52 -16.72
CA GLN A 281 3.46 11.69 -17.56
C GLN A 281 4.59 12.73 -17.57
N ALA A 282 5.35 12.79 -16.48
CA ALA A 282 6.54 13.64 -16.36
C ALA A 282 7.84 12.95 -16.81
N ASN A 283 7.78 11.77 -17.44
CA ASN A 283 8.92 10.93 -17.81
C ASN A 283 9.82 10.52 -16.60
N LEU A 284 9.20 10.30 -15.43
CA LEU A 284 9.87 9.90 -14.19
C LEU A 284 9.34 8.55 -13.67
N PRO A 285 9.42 7.45 -14.45
CA PRO A 285 8.81 6.16 -14.07
C PRO A 285 9.47 5.51 -12.84
N HIS A 286 10.71 5.85 -12.51
CA HIS A 286 11.46 5.37 -11.35
C HIS A 286 11.09 6.11 -10.06
N CYS A 287 10.42 7.27 -10.16
CA CYS A 287 10.03 8.11 -9.05
C CYS A 287 8.76 7.61 -8.34
N SER A 288 8.63 7.92 -7.05
CA SER A 288 7.49 7.47 -6.24
C SER A 288 7.20 8.44 -5.08
N ALA A 289 5.98 8.39 -4.52
CA ALA A 289 5.61 9.18 -3.34
C ALA A 289 6.53 8.93 -2.13
N HIS A 290 7.08 7.71 -1.98
CA HIS A 290 8.02 7.43 -0.91
C HIS A 290 9.39 8.07 -1.14
N GLY A 291 9.80 8.20 -2.40
CA GLY A 291 11.02 8.94 -2.79
C GLY A 291 10.92 10.42 -2.45
N LEU A 292 9.75 11.06 -2.62
CA LEU A 292 9.56 12.46 -2.19
C LEU A 292 9.68 12.64 -0.67
N ARG A 293 9.19 11.69 0.13
CA ARG A 293 9.40 11.74 1.58
C ARG A 293 10.89 11.66 1.94
N LYS A 294 11.68 10.86 1.20
CA LYS A 294 13.13 10.82 1.37
C LYS A 294 13.77 12.15 0.97
N ALA A 295 13.37 12.71 -0.18
CA ALA A 295 13.88 14.02 -0.63
C ALA A 295 13.55 15.13 0.39
N ALA A 296 12.34 15.17 0.94
CA ALA A 296 11.99 16.09 2.01
C ALA A 296 12.91 15.96 3.23
N ALA A 297 13.20 14.72 3.66
CA ALA A 297 14.08 14.47 4.80
C ALA A 297 15.53 14.89 4.52
N VAL A 298 16.04 14.61 3.33
CA VAL A 298 17.38 15.05 2.89
C VAL A 298 17.43 16.58 2.82
N ARG A 299 16.39 17.23 2.25
CA ARG A 299 16.32 18.71 2.17
C ARG A 299 16.35 19.35 3.56
N HIS A 300 15.59 18.84 4.52
CA HIS A 300 15.64 19.31 5.91
C HIS A 300 17.03 19.12 6.53
N ALA A 301 17.65 17.95 6.34
CA ALA A 301 18.97 17.67 6.89
C ALA A 301 20.08 18.53 6.23
N LEU A 302 20.01 18.76 4.92
CA LEU A 302 20.91 19.68 4.21
C LEU A 302 20.76 21.12 4.72
N ASN A 303 19.56 21.53 5.13
CA ASN A 303 19.31 22.84 5.74
C ASN A 303 19.63 22.88 7.25
N GLY A 304 20.27 21.84 7.80
CA GLY A 304 20.77 21.84 9.17
C GLY A 304 19.79 21.34 10.22
N ALA A 305 18.67 20.72 9.83
CA ALA A 305 17.74 20.15 10.79
C ALA A 305 18.39 19.04 11.62
N THR A 306 18.18 19.07 12.93
CA THR A 306 18.67 18.10 13.89
C THR A 306 17.81 16.81 13.85
N ALA A 307 18.32 15.72 14.43
CA ALA A 307 17.57 14.48 14.52
C ALA A 307 16.23 14.62 15.28
N PRO A 308 16.16 15.33 16.44
CA PRO A 308 14.90 15.60 17.10
C PRO A 308 13.89 16.39 16.24
N GLU A 309 14.34 17.40 15.50
CA GLU A 309 13.50 18.18 14.59
C GLU A 309 12.93 17.31 13.46
N LEU A 310 13.75 16.46 12.85
CA LEU A 310 13.31 15.49 11.87
C LEU A 310 12.31 14.50 12.47
N MET A 311 12.55 14.01 13.68
CA MET A 311 11.60 13.13 14.36
C MET A 311 10.26 13.80 14.60
N ALA A 312 10.25 15.06 15.04
CA ALA A 312 9.03 15.83 15.25
C ALA A 312 8.27 16.07 13.94
N TRP A 313 8.99 16.51 12.88
CA TRP A 313 8.39 16.79 11.58
C TRP A 313 7.79 15.54 10.92
N PHE A 314 8.60 14.47 10.84
CA PHE A 314 8.21 13.24 10.13
C PHE A 314 7.43 12.25 11.00
N GLY A 315 7.24 12.51 12.28
CA GLY A 315 6.61 11.60 13.22
C GLY A 315 7.36 10.25 13.33
N TRP A 316 8.69 10.29 13.39
CA TRP A 316 9.52 9.11 13.63
C TRP A 316 9.62 8.79 15.11
N LYS A 317 9.72 7.51 15.46
CA LYS A 317 9.79 7.06 16.86
C LYS A 317 11.21 6.89 17.35
N THR A 318 12.16 6.71 16.47
CA THR A 318 13.55 6.42 16.83
C THR A 318 14.51 7.39 16.15
N ILE A 319 15.58 7.73 16.85
CA ILE A 319 16.63 8.61 16.33
C ILE A 319 17.30 8.01 15.09
N GLY A 320 17.44 6.68 15.01
CA GLY A 320 18.04 6.00 13.86
C GLY A 320 17.27 6.15 12.55
N GLU A 321 15.95 6.49 12.61
CA GLU A 321 15.19 6.83 11.41
C GLU A 321 15.59 8.19 10.83
N ALA A 322 15.96 9.14 11.67
CA ALA A 322 16.41 10.48 11.30
C ALA A 322 17.91 10.51 10.97
N GLN A 323 18.72 9.84 11.78
CA GLN A 323 20.17 9.88 11.74
C GLN A 323 20.75 9.56 10.36
N ARG A 324 20.21 8.56 9.67
CA ARG A 324 20.67 8.18 8.31
C ARG A 324 20.55 9.32 7.28
N TYR A 325 19.56 10.22 7.42
CA TYR A 325 19.41 11.37 6.52
C TYR A 325 20.40 12.47 6.87
N ILE A 326 20.70 12.64 8.17
CA ILE A 326 21.72 13.56 8.64
C ILE A 326 23.11 13.11 8.18
N GLU A 327 23.41 11.82 8.30
CA GLU A 327 24.67 11.23 7.82
C GLU A 327 24.82 11.37 6.30
N GLU A 328 23.75 11.15 5.54
CA GLU A 328 23.72 11.35 4.09
C GLU A 328 23.98 12.82 3.73
N ALA A 329 23.30 13.76 4.39
CA ALA A 329 23.47 15.19 4.19
C ALA A 329 24.88 15.67 4.59
N ASN A 330 25.39 15.20 5.72
CA ASN A 330 26.73 15.54 6.17
C ASN A 330 27.81 15.03 5.21
N ARG A 331 27.65 13.82 4.68
CA ARG A 331 28.55 13.26 3.67
C ARG A 331 28.61 14.13 2.41
N ILE A 332 27.46 14.63 1.94
CA ILE A 332 27.39 15.54 0.78
C ILE A 332 28.16 16.82 1.09
N LYS A 333 27.83 17.52 2.20
CA LYS A 333 28.48 18.76 2.61
C LYS A 333 30.00 18.61 2.80
N LEU A 334 30.43 17.52 3.42
CA LEU A 334 31.85 17.25 3.65
C LEU A 334 32.59 16.97 2.34
N ALA A 335 31.94 16.29 1.37
CA ALA A 335 32.54 16.07 0.05
C ALA A 335 32.70 17.39 -0.72
N GLU A 336 31.67 18.27 -0.69
CA GLU A 336 31.75 19.61 -1.29
C GLU A 336 32.86 20.46 -0.64
N SER A 337 32.95 20.48 0.71
CA SER A 337 33.98 21.16 1.43
C SER A 337 35.39 20.61 1.13
N ALA A 338 35.53 19.30 0.99
CA ALA A 338 36.80 18.68 0.62
C ALA A 338 37.20 19.03 -0.83
N GLY A 339 36.21 19.02 -1.76
CA GLY A 339 36.43 19.43 -3.16
C GLY A 339 36.94 20.87 -3.27
N ALA A 340 36.31 21.80 -2.52
CA ALA A 340 36.75 23.18 -2.50
C ALA A 340 38.22 23.33 -2.04
N LYS A 341 38.66 22.49 -1.10
CA LYS A 341 40.07 22.51 -0.59
C LYS A 341 41.06 21.95 -1.63
N MET A 342 40.65 21.11 -2.54
CA MET A 342 41.48 20.59 -3.64
C MET A 342 41.78 21.66 -4.71
N ILE A 343 40.85 22.59 -4.92
CA ILE A 343 41.01 23.68 -5.92
C ILE A 343 41.97 24.76 -5.47
N VAL A 344 42.08 25.02 -4.16
CA VAL A 344 42.87 26.14 -3.61
C VAL A 344 44.40 25.94 -3.69
N LEU A 345 44.90 24.73 -3.89
CA LEU A 345 46.35 24.45 -3.99
C LEU A 345 47.02 24.91 -5.32
N GLY A 346 46.22 25.27 -6.32
CA GLY A 346 46.69 25.71 -7.64
C GLY A 346 46.90 27.22 -7.80
N ASP A 347 46.39 28.07 -6.89
CA ASP A 347 46.28 29.53 -7.13
C ASP A 347 47.25 30.38 -6.27
N LYS A 348 48.22 29.77 -5.59
CA LYS A 348 49.24 30.49 -4.81
C LYS A 348 50.54 30.79 -5.54
N SER A 349 50.58 30.60 -6.86
CA SER A 349 51.79 30.87 -7.67
C SER A 349 51.68 32.05 -8.63
N GLY A 350 50.74 32.98 -8.41
CA GLY A 350 50.43 34.07 -9.32
C GLY A 350 50.42 35.49 -8.76
N GLU A 351 51.08 35.77 -7.61
CA GLU A 351 51.32 37.15 -7.20
C GLU A 351 52.71 37.29 -6.59
N THR A 352 53.69 37.44 -7.48
CA THR A 352 54.93 38.21 -7.21
C THR A 352 55.46 38.70 -8.57
N LEU A 353 55.11 39.94 -8.91
CA LEU A 353 56.00 40.96 -9.50
C LEU A 353 55.16 42.18 -9.82
#